data_315c1beede303bbd4c195472a4791573
#
_entry.id   315c1beede303bbd4c195472a4791573
#
_cell.length_a   1.000
_cell.length_b   1.000
_cell.length_c   1.000
_cell.angle_alpha   90.00
_cell.angle_beta   90.00
_cell.angle_gamma   90.00
#
_symmetry.space_group_name_H-M   'P 1'
#
loop_
_entity.id
_entity.type
_entity.pdbx_description
1 polymer ?
#
loop_
_entity_poly.entity_id
_entity_poly.type
_entity_poly.pdbx_seq_one_letter_code
_entity_poly.pdbx_strand_id
1 'polypeptide(L)'
;MGVGRFVYTPILPLMHAQAGLSAGAGADLATANYVGYLIGALAGTFVPRLVGSSIVLRSSLLALVASLAGMALTQSTAVWLLLRLGAGAFSAMIFVIAVSALLSHLREHPAHLPGWAFGGVGAGIALSGLLVLVLRTVGTWRSAWWASAVLAVLLTSAAWGLRPEPAVRRAPTASGAEPRSSGARNHRWFSALFASYTLEGIGYIIAGTFLVAAINQTLPGSIGSGAWVLVGLAAIPSSAFWAGLGRRWSRPDLLLAALGVQAVGIALPALAGGVAAALISAVLFGATFIGVSTLALGAGAHLRFPRAVALLTAGYSVGQILGPLVASPLLRHGYHQALLLSAGVVLAAALAAFLLRIGFPHAAPEGTERAGGDHRTAPGVVLPTGSGSPPSPGCSAEA
;
A
#
# COMPACT_ATOMS: atom_id res chain seq x y z
N MET A 1 -0.01 9.94 -6.43
CA MET A 1 0.87 8.76 -6.21
C MET A 1 0.67 7.71 -7.30
N GLY A 2 -0.54 7.21 -7.56
CA GLY A 2 -0.79 6.17 -8.58
C GLY A 2 -0.15 6.50 -9.94
N VAL A 3 -0.43 7.66 -10.54
CA VAL A 3 0.18 8.09 -11.81
C VAL A 3 1.70 8.26 -11.67
N GLY A 4 2.18 9.08 -10.73
CA GLY A 4 3.60 9.45 -10.63
C GLY A 4 4.56 8.28 -10.45
N ARG A 5 4.08 7.17 -9.87
CA ARG A 5 4.87 5.97 -9.63
C ARG A 5 4.70 4.93 -10.73
N PHE A 6 3.46 4.65 -11.12
CA PHE A 6 3.11 3.48 -11.92
C PHE A 6 2.92 3.77 -13.41
N VAL A 7 2.92 5.04 -13.85
CA VAL A 7 2.85 5.36 -15.28
C VAL A 7 4.09 4.90 -16.07
N TYR A 8 5.20 4.68 -15.39
CA TYR A 8 6.42 4.15 -15.99
C TYR A 8 6.21 2.78 -16.63
N THR A 9 5.46 1.90 -15.98
CA THR A 9 5.21 0.53 -16.45
C THR A 9 4.65 0.46 -17.86
N PRO A 10 3.56 1.17 -18.22
CA PRO A 10 3.06 1.15 -19.60
C PRO A 10 3.89 2.01 -20.58
N ILE A 11 4.70 2.97 -20.11
CA ILE A 11 5.59 3.77 -20.96
C ILE A 11 6.90 3.02 -21.28
N LEU A 12 7.37 2.13 -20.40
CA LEU A 12 8.62 1.42 -20.54
C LEU A 12 8.80 0.75 -21.92
N PRO A 13 7.82 0.01 -22.46
CA PRO A 13 7.94 -0.57 -23.80
C PRO A 13 8.13 0.47 -24.92
N LEU A 14 7.52 1.66 -24.79
CA LEU A 14 7.71 2.75 -25.76
C LEU A 14 9.13 3.31 -25.67
N MET A 15 9.68 3.46 -24.47
CA MET A 15 11.07 3.90 -24.27
C MET A 15 12.05 2.87 -24.83
N HIS A 16 11.78 1.58 -24.68
CA HIS A 16 12.60 0.54 -25.31
C HIS A 16 12.59 0.67 -26.84
N ALA A 17 11.41 0.76 -27.43
CA ALA A 17 11.24 0.75 -28.88
C ALA A 17 11.74 2.05 -29.55
N GLN A 18 11.56 3.20 -28.90
CA GLN A 18 11.75 4.50 -29.55
C GLN A 18 12.95 5.30 -29.00
N ALA A 19 13.36 5.08 -27.76
CA ALA A 19 14.48 5.78 -27.13
C ALA A 19 15.73 4.89 -26.97
N GLY A 20 15.68 3.63 -27.40
CA GLY A 20 16.79 2.71 -27.27
C GLY A 20 17.14 2.34 -25.82
N LEU A 21 16.22 2.48 -24.88
CA LEU A 21 16.45 2.17 -23.49
C LEU A 21 16.68 0.66 -23.32
N SER A 22 17.82 0.24 -22.79
CA SER A 22 18.05 -1.18 -22.52
C SER A 22 17.16 -1.71 -21.38
N ALA A 23 16.93 -3.02 -21.34
CA ALA A 23 16.15 -3.64 -20.28
C ALA A 23 16.79 -3.42 -18.90
N GLY A 24 18.12 -3.49 -18.81
CA GLY A 24 18.86 -3.20 -17.57
C GLY A 24 18.69 -1.74 -17.13
N ALA A 25 18.89 -0.77 -18.03
CA ALA A 25 18.64 0.64 -17.71
C ALA A 25 17.18 0.89 -17.31
N GLY A 26 16.23 0.15 -17.90
CA GLY A 26 14.83 0.17 -17.47
C GLY A 26 14.63 -0.30 -16.03
N ALA A 27 15.34 -1.35 -15.62
CA ALA A 27 15.35 -1.82 -14.25
C ALA A 27 15.99 -0.80 -13.28
N ASP A 28 17.08 -0.16 -13.68
CA ASP A 28 17.75 0.86 -12.88
C ASP A 28 16.85 2.09 -12.64
N LEU A 29 16.11 2.52 -13.67
CA LEU A 29 15.12 3.61 -13.55
C LEU A 29 13.99 3.27 -12.60
N ALA A 30 13.53 2.02 -12.60
CA ALA A 30 12.53 1.54 -11.63
C ALA A 30 13.13 1.53 -10.21
N THR A 31 14.33 0.98 -10.05
CA THR A 31 15.06 0.95 -8.77
C THR A 31 15.27 2.35 -8.20
N ALA A 32 15.70 3.31 -9.02
CA ALA A 32 15.86 4.71 -8.59
C ALA A 32 14.55 5.29 -8.01
N ASN A 33 13.42 4.98 -8.64
CA ASN A 33 12.11 5.42 -8.10
C ASN A 33 11.79 4.78 -6.74
N TYR A 34 12.12 3.51 -6.53
CA TYR A 34 11.85 2.82 -5.26
C TYR A 34 12.79 3.27 -4.15
N VAL A 35 14.06 3.55 -4.47
CA VAL A 35 15.02 4.20 -3.54
C VAL A 35 14.47 5.57 -3.11
N GLY A 36 14.07 6.40 -4.07
CA GLY A 36 13.44 7.68 -3.78
C GLY A 36 12.20 7.53 -2.90
N TYR A 37 11.35 6.55 -3.20
CA TYR A 37 10.15 6.28 -2.41
C TYR A 37 10.49 5.93 -0.96
N LEU A 38 11.48 5.09 -0.73
CA LEU A 38 11.96 4.77 0.62
C LEU A 38 12.45 6.04 1.34
N ILE A 39 13.27 6.87 0.68
CA ILE A 39 13.77 8.14 1.24
C ILE A 39 12.61 9.05 1.65
N GLY A 40 11.62 9.26 0.77
CA GLY A 40 10.45 10.08 1.04
C GLY A 40 9.58 9.53 2.17
N ALA A 41 9.40 8.22 2.23
CA ALA A 41 8.64 7.56 3.30
C ALA A 41 9.34 7.68 4.65
N LEU A 42 10.67 7.50 4.70
CA LEU A 42 11.47 7.70 5.91
C LEU A 42 11.43 9.16 6.36
N ALA A 43 11.58 10.11 5.44
CA ALA A 43 11.47 11.54 5.76
C ALA A 43 10.12 11.88 6.39
N GLY A 44 9.01 11.38 5.83
CA GLY A 44 7.67 11.56 6.41
C GLY A 44 7.49 10.89 7.77
N THR A 45 8.17 9.76 8.01
CA THR A 45 8.08 9.04 9.28
C THR A 45 8.90 9.69 10.38
N PHE A 46 10.14 10.09 10.09
CA PHE A 46 11.07 10.63 11.09
C PHE A 46 10.95 12.14 11.29
N VAL A 47 10.33 12.87 10.36
CA VAL A 47 10.12 14.31 10.45
C VAL A 47 8.63 14.64 10.39
N PRO A 48 7.87 14.44 11.49
CA PRO A 48 6.41 14.61 11.51
C PRO A 48 5.94 16.03 11.12
N ARG A 49 6.81 17.03 11.28
CA ARG A 49 6.52 18.42 10.85
C ARG A 49 6.28 18.54 9.34
N LEU A 50 6.89 17.66 8.54
CA LEU A 50 6.68 17.64 7.09
C LEU A 50 5.27 17.17 6.74
N VAL A 51 4.72 16.21 7.49
CA VAL A 51 3.42 15.59 7.21
C VAL A 51 2.25 16.55 7.44
N GLY A 52 2.37 17.47 8.41
CA GLY A 52 1.36 18.50 8.70
C GLY A 52 1.48 19.76 7.84
N SER A 53 2.40 19.82 6.88
CA SER A 53 2.69 21.04 6.12
C SER A 53 2.04 21.05 4.75
N SER A 54 1.12 22.00 4.51
CA SER A 54 0.53 22.25 3.19
C SER A 54 1.58 22.71 2.16
N ILE A 55 2.66 23.35 2.60
CA ILE A 55 3.76 23.77 1.71
C ILE A 55 4.48 22.52 1.19
N VAL A 56 4.80 21.57 2.08
CA VAL A 56 5.47 20.31 1.69
C VAL A 56 4.58 19.50 0.74
N LEU A 57 3.27 19.43 1.00
CA LEU A 57 2.34 18.76 0.09
C LEU A 57 2.36 19.40 -1.30
N ARG A 58 2.15 20.72 -1.37
CA ARG A 58 2.11 21.46 -2.65
C ARG A 58 3.42 21.43 -3.40
N SER A 59 4.54 21.64 -2.71
CA SER A 59 5.87 21.54 -3.33
C SER A 59 6.17 20.12 -3.85
N SER A 60 5.78 19.08 -3.12
CA SER A 60 5.92 17.69 -3.56
C SER A 60 5.04 17.39 -4.79
N LEU A 61 3.81 17.93 -4.85
CA LEU A 61 2.93 17.79 -6.01
C LEU A 61 3.53 18.47 -7.23
N LEU A 62 4.01 19.71 -7.11
CA LEU A 62 4.65 20.46 -8.20
C LEU A 62 5.95 19.79 -8.66
N ALA A 63 6.79 19.36 -7.73
CA ALA A 63 8.03 18.67 -8.03
C ALA A 63 7.80 17.31 -8.72
N LEU A 64 6.72 16.59 -8.35
CA LEU A 64 6.31 15.38 -9.06
C LEU A 64 5.90 15.68 -10.50
N VAL A 65 5.09 16.72 -10.74
CA VAL A 65 4.70 17.17 -12.09
C VAL A 65 5.95 17.53 -12.89
N ALA A 66 6.86 18.32 -12.31
CA ALA A 66 8.10 18.73 -12.96
C ALA A 66 8.99 17.53 -13.30
N SER A 67 9.04 16.51 -12.42
CA SER A 67 9.83 15.30 -12.70
C SER A 67 9.24 14.49 -13.87
N LEU A 68 7.90 14.39 -13.99
CA LEU A 68 7.26 13.72 -15.13
C LEU A 68 7.50 14.47 -16.44
N ALA A 69 7.37 15.80 -16.45
CA ALA A 69 7.65 16.64 -17.61
C ALA A 69 9.14 16.54 -18.00
N GLY A 70 10.05 16.54 -17.02
CA GLY A 70 11.48 16.41 -17.22
C GLY A 70 11.88 15.13 -17.93
N MET A 71 11.16 14.03 -17.71
CA MET A 71 11.42 12.76 -18.43
C MET A 71 11.31 12.91 -19.95
N ALA A 72 10.44 13.80 -20.45
CA ALA A 72 10.25 14.04 -21.88
C ALA A 72 11.32 14.96 -22.50
N LEU A 73 12.01 15.74 -21.68
CA LEU A 73 12.93 16.80 -22.15
C LEU A 73 14.35 16.30 -22.49
N THR A 74 14.73 15.14 -22.03
CA THR A 74 16.08 14.60 -22.14
C THR A 74 16.10 13.15 -22.65
N GLN A 75 17.27 12.68 -23.08
CA GLN A 75 17.56 11.27 -23.32
C GLN A 75 18.75 10.78 -22.47
N SER A 76 19.22 11.61 -21.54
CA SER A 76 20.30 11.22 -20.63
C SER A 76 19.77 10.27 -19.56
N THR A 77 20.30 9.05 -19.52
CA THR A 77 19.95 8.04 -18.50
C THR A 77 20.25 8.55 -17.09
N ALA A 78 21.35 9.29 -16.90
CA ALA A 78 21.68 9.86 -15.60
C ALA A 78 20.63 10.87 -15.12
N VAL A 79 20.13 11.73 -16.01
CA VAL A 79 19.05 12.68 -15.67
C VAL A 79 17.75 11.92 -15.40
N TRP A 80 17.42 10.91 -16.19
CA TRP A 80 16.26 10.05 -15.94
C TRP A 80 16.31 9.37 -14.58
N LEU A 81 17.48 8.86 -14.16
CA LEU A 81 17.67 8.27 -12.82
C LEU A 81 17.36 9.29 -11.71
N LEU A 82 17.87 10.51 -11.81
CA LEU A 82 17.61 11.58 -10.84
C LEU A 82 16.13 11.97 -10.81
N LEU A 83 15.49 12.11 -11.98
CA LEU A 83 14.07 12.42 -12.08
C LEU A 83 13.20 11.29 -11.49
N ARG A 84 13.55 10.04 -11.73
CA ARG A 84 12.85 8.87 -11.18
C ARG A 84 13.01 8.78 -9.66
N LEU A 85 14.22 9.03 -9.15
CA LEU A 85 14.48 9.11 -7.71
C LEU A 85 13.66 10.21 -7.06
N GLY A 86 13.66 11.41 -7.63
CA GLY A 86 12.82 12.52 -7.15
C GLY A 86 11.33 12.20 -7.19
N ALA A 87 10.85 11.65 -8.33
CA ALA A 87 9.44 11.24 -8.47
C ALA A 87 9.02 10.23 -7.40
N GLY A 88 9.92 9.29 -7.04
CA GLY A 88 9.70 8.35 -5.94
C GLY A 88 9.55 9.05 -4.60
N ALA A 89 10.50 9.93 -4.26
CA ALA A 89 10.52 10.65 -2.98
C ALA A 89 9.27 11.54 -2.80
N PHE A 90 8.91 12.30 -3.83
CA PHE A 90 7.72 13.14 -3.80
C PHE A 90 6.43 12.31 -3.77
N SER A 91 6.35 11.19 -4.49
CA SER A 91 5.20 10.28 -4.43
C SER A 91 4.99 9.71 -3.05
N ALA A 92 6.07 9.33 -2.34
CA ALA A 92 6.00 8.83 -0.98
C ALA A 92 5.52 9.91 -0.02
N MET A 93 6.07 11.13 -0.12
CA MET A 93 5.68 12.26 0.73
C MET A 93 4.20 12.59 0.55
N ILE A 94 3.71 12.69 -0.70
CA ILE A 94 2.30 12.92 -1.00
C ILE A 94 1.44 11.80 -0.40
N PHE A 95 1.88 10.55 -0.50
CA PHE A 95 1.13 9.40 0.01
C PHE A 95 1.04 9.42 1.54
N VAL A 96 2.17 9.64 2.22
CA VAL A 96 2.20 9.71 3.69
C VAL A 96 1.31 10.84 4.22
N ILE A 97 1.37 12.02 3.58
CA ILE A 97 0.52 13.16 3.96
C ILE A 97 -0.96 12.84 3.71
N ALA A 98 -1.30 12.31 2.53
CA ALA A 98 -2.68 12.00 2.16
C ALA A 98 -3.29 10.91 3.08
N VAL A 99 -2.54 9.84 3.37
CA VAL A 99 -2.99 8.77 4.27
C VAL A 99 -3.13 9.28 5.70
N SER A 100 -2.22 10.13 6.15
CA SER A 100 -2.29 10.74 7.49
C SER A 100 -3.55 11.60 7.66
N ALA A 101 -3.82 12.48 6.68
CA ALA A 101 -5.01 13.33 6.67
C ALA A 101 -6.31 12.51 6.56
N LEU A 102 -6.30 11.46 5.75
CA LEU A 102 -7.44 10.56 5.61
C LEU A 102 -7.76 9.81 6.91
N LEU A 103 -6.74 9.22 7.55
CA LEU A 103 -6.92 8.48 8.78
C LEU A 103 -7.36 9.38 9.94
N SER A 104 -6.96 10.66 9.96
CA SER A 104 -7.46 11.62 10.95
C SER A 104 -8.94 11.94 10.72
N HIS A 105 -9.33 12.12 9.47
CA HIS A 105 -10.72 12.45 9.11
C HIS A 105 -11.69 11.28 9.28
N LEU A 106 -11.24 10.05 9.02
CA LEU A 106 -12.08 8.84 9.07
C LEU A 106 -12.11 8.15 10.45
N ARG A 107 -11.58 8.75 11.51
CA ARG A 107 -11.54 8.13 12.85
C ARG A 107 -12.91 7.73 13.40
N GLU A 108 -13.93 8.49 13.08
CA GLU A 108 -15.31 8.30 13.54
C GLU A 108 -16.20 7.58 12.50
N HIS A 109 -15.61 7.13 11.40
CA HIS A 109 -16.32 6.53 10.29
C HIS A 109 -16.13 4.99 10.23
N PRO A 110 -17.03 4.26 9.55
CA PRO A 110 -16.92 2.80 9.44
C PRO A 110 -15.59 2.31 8.90
N ALA A 111 -15.08 1.21 9.46
CA ALA A 111 -13.74 0.67 9.20
C ALA A 111 -13.44 0.29 7.73
N HIS A 112 -14.46 0.19 6.85
CA HIS A 112 -14.25 -0.12 5.43
C HIS A 112 -13.85 1.09 4.58
N LEU A 113 -14.13 2.33 5.02
CA LEU A 113 -13.83 3.55 4.27
C LEU A 113 -12.33 3.78 4.02
N PRO A 114 -11.41 3.55 5.00
CA PRO A 114 -9.98 3.61 4.73
C PRO A 114 -9.53 2.67 3.59
N GLY A 115 -10.16 1.49 3.47
CA GLY A 115 -9.87 0.55 2.38
C GLY A 115 -10.20 1.13 0.99
N TRP A 116 -11.30 1.84 0.84
CA TRP A 116 -11.68 2.50 -0.41
C TRP A 116 -10.74 3.64 -0.79
N ALA A 117 -10.17 4.33 0.20
CA ALA A 117 -9.23 5.41 -0.08
C ALA A 117 -7.93 4.92 -0.75
N PHE A 118 -7.47 3.72 -0.42
CA PHE A 118 -6.37 3.09 -1.14
C PHE A 118 -6.71 2.76 -2.60
N GLY A 119 -8.01 2.66 -2.94
CA GLY A 119 -8.49 2.55 -4.32
C GLY A 119 -8.04 3.70 -5.24
N GLY A 120 -7.73 4.87 -4.69
CA GLY A 120 -7.14 5.99 -5.44
C GLY A 120 -5.80 5.65 -6.10
N VAL A 121 -5.04 4.70 -5.55
CA VAL A 121 -3.81 4.17 -6.18
C VAL A 121 -4.19 3.37 -7.42
N GLY A 122 -5.17 2.48 -7.31
CA GLY A 122 -5.70 1.71 -8.42
C GLY A 122 -6.27 2.59 -9.55
N ALA A 123 -7.03 3.62 -9.20
CA ALA A 123 -7.52 4.60 -10.17
C ALA A 123 -6.37 5.30 -10.91
N GLY A 124 -5.31 5.68 -10.22
CA GLY A 124 -4.11 6.27 -10.85
C GLY A 124 -3.39 5.29 -11.79
N ILE A 125 -3.36 4.00 -11.45
CA ILE A 125 -2.82 2.94 -12.31
C ILE A 125 -3.70 2.79 -13.57
N ALA A 126 -5.01 2.69 -13.41
CA ALA A 126 -5.96 2.59 -14.53
C ALA A 126 -5.85 3.78 -15.47
N LEU A 127 -5.82 5.00 -14.92
CA LEU A 127 -5.66 6.24 -15.72
C LEU A 127 -4.33 6.26 -16.47
N SER A 128 -3.23 5.79 -15.87
CA SER A 128 -1.92 5.72 -16.53
C SER A 128 -1.92 4.70 -17.68
N GLY A 129 -2.57 3.56 -17.50
CA GLY A 129 -2.74 2.56 -18.56
C GLY A 129 -3.61 3.08 -19.71
N LEU A 130 -4.74 3.71 -19.37
CA LEU A 130 -5.65 4.29 -20.35
C LEU A 130 -4.98 5.41 -21.17
N LEU A 131 -4.22 6.29 -20.52
CA LEU A 131 -3.47 7.35 -21.18
C LEU A 131 -2.50 6.78 -22.23
N VAL A 132 -1.71 5.78 -21.86
CA VAL A 132 -0.77 5.16 -22.81
C VAL A 132 -1.49 4.37 -23.89
N LEU A 133 -2.61 3.71 -23.55
CA LEU A 133 -3.45 2.98 -24.52
C LEU A 133 -3.98 3.92 -25.61
N VAL A 134 -4.46 5.12 -25.25
CA VAL A 134 -4.98 6.12 -26.19
C VAL A 134 -3.85 6.73 -27.02
N LEU A 135 -2.71 7.05 -26.41
CA LEU A 135 -1.59 7.71 -27.12
C LEU A 135 -0.79 6.77 -28.00
N ARG A 136 -0.97 5.49 -27.88
CA ARG A 136 -0.12 4.47 -28.49
C ARG A 136 -0.11 4.49 -30.02
N THR A 137 -1.23 4.86 -30.65
CA THR A 137 -1.39 4.87 -32.13
C THR A 137 -0.81 6.12 -32.77
N VAL A 138 -0.73 7.21 -32.03
CA VAL A 138 -0.32 8.54 -32.56
C VAL A 138 0.80 9.19 -31.78
N GLY A 139 1.21 8.61 -30.66
CA GLY A 139 2.11 9.19 -29.72
C GLY A 139 3.52 8.58 -29.71
N THR A 140 4.46 9.35 -29.16
CA THR A 140 5.81 8.95 -28.87
C THR A 140 5.97 8.72 -27.37
N TRP A 141 7.07 8.09 -26.93
CA TRP A 141 7.41 8.01 -25.51
C TRP A 141 7.45 9.39 -24.84
N ARG A 142 7.86 10.44 -25.57
CA ARG A 142 7.85 11.82 -25.08
C ARG A 142 6.42 12.35 -24.86
N SER A 143 5.53 12.11 -25.82
CA SER A 143 4.12 12.51 -25.67
C SER A 143 3.43 11.79 -24.52
N ALA A 144 3.78 10.52 -24.26
CA ALA A 144 3.28 9.78 -23.11
C ALA A 144 3.72 10.40 -21.77
N TRP A 145 4.98 10.86 -21.65
CA TRP A 145 5.44 11.59 -20.47
C TRP A 145 4.79 12.96 -20.32
N TRP A 146 4.67 13.74 -21.42
CA TRP A 146 3.95 15.02 -21.39
C TRP A 146 2.49 14.87 -20.96
N ALA A 147 1.78 13.92 -21.53
CA ALA A 147 0.40 13.66 -21.16
C ALA A 147 0.27 13.19 -19.70
N SER A 148 1.26 12.43 -19.21
CA SER A 148 1.34 12.06 -17.79
C SER A 148 1.54 13.27 -16.88
N ALA A 149 2.35 14.23 -17.30
CA ALA A 149 2.54 15.49 -16.58
C ALA A 149 1.25 16.33 -16.57
N VAL A 150 0.55 16.44 -17.71
CA VAL A 150 -0.74 17.12 -17.80
C VAL A 150 -1.79 16.46 -16.90
N LEU A 151 -1.89 15.11 -16.93
CA LEU A 151 -2.77 14.38 -16.02
C LEU A 151 -2.42 14.66 -14.55
N ALA A 152 -1.12 14.69 -14.22
CA ALA A 152 -0.66 15.01 -12.87
C ALA A 152 -0.98 16.46 -12.47
N VAL A 153 -0.94 17.44 -13.40
CA VAL A 153 -1.41 18.82 -13.16
C VAL A 153 -2.89 18.83 -12.81
N LEU A 154 -3.74 18.15 -13.59
CA LEU A 154 -5.17 18.09 -13.35
C LEU A 154 -5.50 17.49 -11.98
N LEU A 155 -4.83 16.38 -11.63
CA LEU A 155 -4.99 15.75 -10.32
C LEU A 155 -4.44 16.63 -9.17
N THR A 156 -3.36 17.35 -9.42
CA THR A 156 -2.78 18.32 -8.47
C THR A 156 -3.75 19.47 -8.22
N SER A 157 -4.37 20.01 -9.28
CA SER A 157 -5.37 21.08 -9.18
C SER A 157 -6.57 20.63 -8.36
N ALA A 158 -7.07 19.41 -8.59
CA ALA A 158 -8.15 18.83 -7.79
C ALA A 158 -7.76 18.64 -6.31
N ALA A 159 -6.49 18.30 -6.03
CA ALA A 159 -5.98 18.09 -4.69
C ALA A 159 -5.46 19.36 -3.99
N TRP A 160 -5.47 20.53 -4.67
CA TRP A 160 -4.83 21.76 -4.18
C TRP A 160 -5.44 22.30 -2.89
N GLY A 161 -6.73 22.06 -2.70
CA GLY A 161 -7.49 22.46 -1.51
C GLY A 161 -7.28 21.55 -0.29
N LEU A 162 -6.58 20.43 -0.43
CA LEU A 162 -6.31 19.53 0.68
C LEU A 162 -5.44 20.23 1.74
N ARG A 163 -5.92 20.23 2.98
CA ARG A 163 -5.20 20.75 4.14
C ARG A 163 -4.78 19.57 5.00
N PRO A 164 -3.47 19.29 5.11
CA PRO A 164 -2.98 18.31 6.06
C PRO A 164 -3.30 18.79 7.48
N GLU A 165 -3.91 17.93 8.28
CA GLU A 165 -4.05 18.21 9.70
C GLU A 165 -2.71 17.97 10.40
N PRO A 166 -2.32 18.83 11.37
CA PRO A 166 -1.16 18.57 12.18
C PRO A 166 -1.30 17.20 12.83
N ALA A 167 -0.28 16.35 12.71
CA ALA A 167 -0.27 15.07 13.37
C ALA A 167 -0.50 15.29 14.86
N VAL A 168 -1.68 14.89 15.35
CA VAL A 168 -1.97 14.94 16.79
C VAL A 168 -0.91 14.09 17.47
N ARG A 169 -0.01 14.76 18.21
CA ARG A 169 0.93 14.06 19.10
C ARG A 169 0.08 13.14 19.96
N ARG A 170 0.14 11.83 19.70
CA ARG A 170 -0.29 10.88 20.72
C ARG A 170 0.55 11.19 21.94
N ALA A 171 -0.10 11.76 22.98
CA ALA A 171 0.47 11.71 24.31
C ALA A 171 0.91 10.27 24.56
N PRO A 172 2.10 10.03 25.11
CA PRO A 172 2.46 8.68 25.54
C PRO A 172 1.32 8.26 26.46
N THR A 173 0.49 7.32 26.01
CA THR A 173 -0.42 6.63 26.92
C THR A 173 0.51 5.98 27.92
N ALA A 174 0.58 6.58 29.11
CA ALA A 174 1.17 5.98 30.28
C ALA A 174 0.29 4.78 30.66
N SER A 175 0.35 3.74 29.88
CA SER A 175 -0.12 2.43 30.25
C SER A 175 1.12 1.68 30.74
N GLY A 176 1.42 1.88 32.00
CA GLY A 176 2.37 1.09 32.77
C GLY A 176 1.87 -0.33 32.98
N ALA A 177 1.57 -1.02 31.90
CA ALA A 177 1.43 -2.46 31.87
C ALA A 177 2.70 -3.01 31.20
N GLU A 178 3.65 -3.45 31.99
CA GLU A 178 4.77 -4.24 31.53
C GLU A 178 4.26 -5.40 30.66
N PRO A 179 4.89 -5.66 29.50
CA PRO A 179 4.50 -6.78 28.66
C PRO A 179 4.93 -8.08 29.38
N ARG A 180 3.97 -8.74 30.03
CA ARG A 180 4.22 -10.10 30.54
C ARG A 180 4.61 -11.01 29.39
N SER A 181 5.82 -11.52 29.42
CA SER A 181 6.40 -12.79 28.89
C SER A 181 5.70 -13.52 27.72
N SER A 182 5.32 -12.85 26.62
CA SER A 182 5.02 -13.51 25.35
C SER A 182 6.12 -13.27 24.30
N GLY A 183 7.29 -12.81 24.71
CA GLY A 183 8.35 -12.30 23.83
C GLY A 183 8.78 -13.25 22.71
N ALA A 184 9.13 -14.50 23.02
CA ALA A 184 9.69 -15.42 22.03
C ALA A 184 8.66 -15.85 20.96
N ARG A 185 7.39 -16.02 21.35
CA ARG A 185 6.32 -16.44 20.43
C ARG A 185 5.92 -15.32 19.47
N ASN A 186 5.84 -14.07 19.93
CA ASN A 186 5.56 -12.92 19.10
C ASN A 186 6.69 -12.62 18.11
N HIS A 187 7.94 -12.85 18.49
CA HIS A 187 9.10 -12.71 17.59
C HIS A 187 9.02 -13.68 16.41
N ARG A 188 8.66 -14.94 16.63
CA ARG A 188 8.54 -15.94 15.56
C ARG A 188 7.49 -15.56 14.53
N TRP A 189 6.30 -15.15 14.96
CA TRP A 189 5.25 -14.72 14.05
C TRP A 189 5.59 -13.42 13.33
N PHE A 190 6.18 -12.47 14.05
CA PHE A 190 6.62 -11.24 13.41
C PHE A 190 7.72 -11.48 12.37
N SER A 191 8.69 -12.35 12.65
CA SER A 191 9.74 -12.70 11.68
C SER A 191 9.18 -13.39 10.44
N ALA A 192 8.23 -14.30 10.58
CA ALA A 192 7.55 -14.95 9.45
C ALA A 192 6.75 -13.94 8.63
N LEU A 193 6.02 -13.03 9.28
CA LEU A 193 5.29 -11.96 8.61
C LEU A 193 6.23 -10.97 7.90
N PHE A 194 7.32 -10.60 8.55
CA PHE A 194 8.34 -9.71 7.98
C PHE A 194 8.99 -10.34 6.74
N ALA A 195 9.39 -11.61 6.81
CA ALA A 195 9.93 -12.33 5.67
C ALA A 195 8.91 -12.42 4.52
N SER A 196 7.67 -12.83 4.83
CA SER A 196 6.59 -12.90 3.86
C SER A 196 6.37 -11.57 3.15
N TYR A 197 6.24 -10.49 3.89
CA TYR A 197 5.93 -9.18 3.33
C TYR A 197 7.12 -8.53 2.59
N THR A 198 8.35 -8.81 3.03
CA THR A 198 9.56 -8.39 2.29
C THR A 198 9.71 -9.14 0.97
N LEU A 199 9.49 -10.47 0.97
CA LEU A 199 9.49 -11.29 -0.25
C LEU A 199 8.39 -10.85 -1.21
N GLU A 200 7.19 -10.56 -0.69
CA GLU A 200 6.11 -10.01 -1.52
C GLU A 200 6.54 -8.67 -2.15
N GLY A 201 7.21 -7.79 -1.38
CA GLY A 201 7.76 -6.55 -1.91
C GLY A 201 8.71 -6.77 -3.09
N ILE A 202 9.56 -7.81 -3.05
CA ILE A 202 10.44 -8.20 -4.17
C ILE A 202 9.60 -8.70 -5.35
N GLY A 203 8.72 -9.67 -5.09
CA GLY A 203 7.98 -10.35 -6.15
C GLY A 203 7.01 -9.42 -6.85
N TYR A 204 6.11 -8.78 -6.12
CA TYR A 204 5.08 -7.94 -6.74
C TYR A 204 5.65 -6.81 -7.59
N ILE A 205 6.80 -6.24 -7.18
CA ILE A 205 7.36 -5.09 -7.89
C ILE A 205 8.03 -5.48 -9.20
N ILE A 206 8.56 -6.70 -9.32
CA ILE A 206 9.03 -7.24 -10.58
C ILE A 206 7.86 -7.30 -11.56
N ALA A 207 6.73 -7.89 -11.16
CA ALA A 207 5.53 -7.91 -11.98
C ALA A 207 5.00 -6.49 -12.24
N GLY A 208 4.88 -5.66 -11.21
CA GLY A 208 4.44 -4.27 -11.32
C GLY A 208 5.29 -3.40 -12.25
N THR A 209 6.53 -3.78 -12.49
CA THR A 209 7.44 -3.06 -13.40
C THR A 209 7.41 -3.64 -14.81
N PHE A 210 7.43 -4.96 -14.95
CA PHE A 210 7.73 -5.63 -16.21
C PHE A 210 6.53 -6.36 -16.84
N LEU A 211 5.36 -6.45 -16.18
CA LEU A 211 4.18 -7.17 -16.70
C LEU A 211 3.76 -6.68 -18.09
N VAL A 212 3.66 -5.37 -18.29
CA VAL A 212 3.28 -4.79 -19.58
C VAL A 212 4.33 -5.10 -20.66
N ALA A 213 5.60 -5.02 -20.31
CA ALA A 213 6.70 -5.35 -21.23
C ALA A 213 6.69 -6.84 -21.60
N ALA A 214 6.44 -7.72 -20.64
CA ALA A 214 6.32 -9.17 -20.87
C ALA A 214 5.14 -9.51 -21.78
N ILE A 215 3.98 -8.90 -21.55
CA ILE A 215 2.80 -9.09 -22.42
C ILE A 215 3.09 -8.58 -23.83
N ASN A 216 3.70 -7.42 -23.97
CA ASN A 216 4.01 -6.84 -25.29
C ASN A 216 5.09 -7.61 -26.05
N GLN A 217 5.91 -8.41 -25.37
CA GLN A 217 6.92 -9.27 -26.02
C GLN A 217 6.28 -10.38 -26.84
N THR A 218 5.14 -10.92 -26.40
CA THR A 218 4.43 -12.01 -27.07
C THR A 218 3.16 -11.58 -27.78
N LEU A 219 2.53 -10.52 -27.29
CA LEU A 219 1.26 -9.99 -27.81
C LEU A 219 1.47 -8.51 -28.15
N PRO A 220 2.07 -8.23 -29.33
CA PRO A 220 2.24 -6.85 -29.77
C PRO A 220 0.85 -6.22 -29.96
N GLY A 221 0.78 -4.93 -29.67
CA GLY A 221 -0.49 -4.23 -29.82
C GLY A 221 -0.93 -3.57 -28.52
N SER A 222 -2.24 -3.35 -28.31
CA SER A 222 -2.84 -2.64 -27.20
C SER A 222 -3.00 -3.48 -25.92
N ILE A 223 -2.74 -4.77 -25.99
CA ILE A 223 -3.09 -5.73 -24.94
C ILE A 223 -2.32 -5.45 -23.65
N GLY A 224 -1.02 -5.15 -23.72
CA GLY A 224 -0.23 -4.82 -22.53
C GLY A 224 -0.72 -3.56 -21.81
N SER A 225 -1.01 -2.48 -22.53
CA SER A 225 -1.55 -1.26 -21.93
C SER A 225 -2.99 -1.47 -21.42
N GLY A 226 -3.81 -2.24 -22.14
CA GLY A 226 -5.16 -2.64 -21.70
C GLY A 226 -5.12 -3.49 -20.44
N ALA A 227 -4.18 -4.44 -20.36
CA ALA A 227 -3.95 -5.24 -19.16
C ALA A 227 -3.59 -4.33 -17.97
N TRP A 228 -2.79 -3.27 -18.17
CA TRP A 228 -2.47 -2.33 -17.10
C TRP A 228 -3.68 -1.52 -16.62
N VAL A 229 -4.61 -1.19 -17.52
CA VAL A 229 -5.92 -0.62 -17.13
C VAL A 229 -6.67 -1.57 -16.22
N LEU A 230 -6.72 -2.86 -16.56
CA LEU A 230 -7.40 -3.88 -15.75
C LEU A 230 -6.72 -4.08 -14.40
N VAL A 231 -5.38 -4.06 -14.32
CA VAL A 231 -4.65 -4.05 -13.05
C VAL A 231 -5.16 -2.92 -12.15
N GLY A 232 -5.25 -1.71 -12.69
CA GLY A 232 -5.71 -0.55 -11.94
C GLY A 232 -7.17 -0.67 -11.50
N LEU A 233 -8.07 -1.09 -12.39
CA LEU A 233 -9.48 -1.27 -12.07
C LEU A 233 -9.70 -2.33 -11.00
N ALA A 234 -9.01 -3.47 -11.09
CA ALA A 234 -9.08 -4.53 -10.09
C ALA A 234 -8.45 -4.12 -8.75
N ALA A 235 -7.47 -3.22 -8.77
CA ALA A 235 -6.83 -2.71 -7.56
C ALA A 235 -7.73 -1.72 -6.77
N ILE A 236 -8.68 -1.05 -7.42
CA ILE A 236 -9.60 -0.11 -6.75
C ILE A 236 -10.32 -0.77 -5.56
N PRO A 237 -11.04 -1.88 -5.72
CA PRO A 237 -11.76 -2.52 -4.63
C PRO A 237 -10.87 -3.44 -3.78
N SER A 238 -9.63 -3.72 -4.17
CA SER A 238 -8.77 -4.77 -3.59
C SER A 238 -8.67 -4.67 -2.08
N SER A 239 -8.29 -3.52 -1.54
CA SER A 239 -8.11 -3.32 -0.09
C SER A 239 -9.42 -3.51 0.67
N ALA A 240 -10.52 -2.95 0.18
CA ALA A 240 -11.84 -3.08 0.81
C ALA A 240 -12.37 -4.51 0.75
N PHE A 241 -12.15 -5.21 -0.36
CA PHE A 241 -12.53 -6.61 -0.56
C PHE A 241 -11.83 -7.52 0.46
N TRP A 242 -10.50 -7.48 0.52
CA TRP A 242 -9.74 -8.32 1.44
C TRP A 242 -9.97 -7.96 2.91
N ALA A 243 -10.15 -6.68 3.24
CA ALA A 243 -10.53 -6.26 4.59
C ALA A 243 -11.93 -6.77 4.98
N GLY A 244 -12.87 -6.78 4.04
CA GLY A 244 -14.23 -7.32 4.24
C GLY A 244 -14.25 -8.82 4.54
N LEU A 245 -13.41 -9.60 3.85
CA LEU A 245 -13.26 -11.05 4.10
C LEU A 245 -12.69 -11.33 5.50
N GLY A 246 -11.95 -10.40 6.09
CA GLY A 246 -11.39 -10.51 7.44
C GLY A 246 -12.42 -10.67 8.56
N ARG A 247 -13.71 -10.48 8.26
CA ARG A 247 -14.82 -10.78 9.19
C ARG A 247 -15.12 -12.28 9.32
N ARG A 248 -14.75 -13.08 8.31
CA ARG A 248 -15.09 -14.51 8.22
C ARG A 248 -13.87 -15.41 8.29
N TRP A 249 -12.71 -14.92 7.87
CA TRP A 249 -11.49 -15.70 7.71
C TRP A 249 -10.37 -15.12 8.55
N SER A 250 -9.45 -15.98 9.00
CA SER A 250 -8.29 -15.51 9.75
C SER A 250 -7.34 -14.68 8.88
N ARG A 251 -6.65 -13.72 9.50
CA ARG A 251 -5.67 -12.87 8.77
C ARG A 251 -4.56 -13.68 8.10
N PRO A 252 -3.97 -14.72 8.73
CA PRO A 252 -3.00 -15.57 8.07
C PRO A 252 -3.55 -16.33 6.87
N ASP A 253 -4.80 -16.83 6.94
CA ASP A 253 -5.44 -17.55 5.84
C ASP A 253 -5.68 -16.64 4.64
N LEU A 254 -6.16 -15.42 4.89
CA LEU A 254 -6.38 -14.42 3.84
C LEU A 254 -5.08 -13.98 3.19
N LEU A 255 -4.02 -13.79 4.00
CA LEU A 255 -2.71 -13.42 3.47
C LEU A 255 -2.15 -14.53 2.58
N LEU A 256 -2.25 -15.79 3.03
CA LEU A 256 -1.84 -16.94 2.23
C LEU A 256 -2.64 -17.05 0.92
N ALA A 257 -3.96 -16.91 0.99
CA ALA A 257 -4.83 -16.97 -0.18
C ALA A 257 -4.52 -15.84 -1.18
N ALA A 258 -4.37 -14.60 -0.69
CA ALA A 258 -4.04 -13.45 -1.54
C ALA A 258 -2.69 -13.60 -2.24
N LEU A 259 -1.66 -14.06 -1.52
CA LEU A 259 -0.34 -14.33 -2.08
C LEU A 259 -0.37 -15.49 -3.08
N GLY A 260 -1.13 -16.56 -2.81
CA GLY A 260 -1.31 -17.67 -3.74
C GLY A 260 -1.97 -17.24 -5.04
N VAL A 261 -3.06 -16.48 -4.95
CA VAL A 261 -3.76 -15.90 -6.12
C VAL A 261 -2.83 -14.96 -6.89
N GLN A 262 -2.05 -14.14 -6.20
CA GLN A 262 -1.09 -13.23 -6.81
C GLN A 262 0.02 -13.98 -7.55
N ALA A 263 0.59 -15.03 -6.94
CA ALA A 263 1.63 -15.84 -7.58
C ALA A 263 1.13 -16.51 -8.87
N VAL A 264 -0.08 -17.08 -8.84
CA VAL A 264 -0.74 -17.65 -10.04
C VAL A 264 -0.96 -16.56 -11.08
N GLY A 265 -1.50 -15.40 -10.68
CA GLY A 265 -1.71 -14.29 -11.60
C GLY A 265 -0.43 -13.83 -12.30
N ILE A 266 0.67 -13.73 -11.56
CA ILE A 266 1.97 -13.31 -12.11
C ILE A 266 2.56 -14.37 -13.06
N ALA A 267 2.44 -15.66 -12.72
CA ALA A 267 2.97 -16.76 -13.54
C ALA A 267 2.22 -16.95 -14.85
N LEU A 268 0.92 -16.63 -14.87
CA LEU A 268 0.01 -17.01 -15.95
C LEU A 268 0.46 -16.55 -17.35
N PRO A 269 0.90 -15.30 -17.60
CA PRO A 269 1.35 -14.86 -18.91
C PRO A 269 2.61 -15.60 -19.41
N ALA A 270 3.46 -16.04 -18.48
CA ALA A 270 4.69 -16.74 -18.82
C ALA A 270 4.46 -18.25 -19.07
N LEU A 271 3.44 -18.86 -18.46
CA LEU A 271 3.16 -20.30 -18.55
C LEU A 271 2.15 -20.64 -19.64
N ALA A 272 1.04 -19.89 -19.71
CA ALA A 272 -0.05 -20.20 -20.61
C ALA A 272 -0.04 -19.37 -21.90
N GLY A 273 0.53 -18.17 -21.88
CA GLY A 273 0.53 -17.26 -23.01
C GLY A 273 -0.89 -16.80 -23.43
N GLY A 274 -0.95 -16.02 -24.51
CA GLY A 274 -2.22 -15.59 -25.10
C GLY A 274 -2.94 -14.44 -24.37
N VAL A 275 -3.95 -13.89 -25.03
CA VAL A 275 -4.70 -12.70 -24.55
C VAL A 275 -5.45 -13.00 -23.25
N ALA A 276 -6.12 -14.15 -23.18
CA ALA A 276 -6.89 -14.51 -22.00
C ALA A 276 -6.00 -14.62 -20.75
N ALA A 277 -4.82 -15.27 -20.88
CA ALA A 277 -3.86 -15.39 -19.79
C ALA A 277 -3.36 -14.00 -19.32
N ALA A 278 -3.07 -13.09 -20.25
CA ALA A 278 -2.64 -11.73 -19.94
C ALA A 278 -3.72 -10.92 -19.19
N LEU A 279 -4.98 -11.00 -19.61
CA LEU A 279 -6.08 -10.27 -18.99
C LEU A 279 -6.45 -10.86 -17.62
N ILE A 280 -6.49 -12.17 -17.48
CA ILE A 280 -6.72 -12.85 -16.19
C ILE A 280 -5.59 -12.50 -15.22
N SER A 281 -4.33 -12.57 -15.66
CA SER A 281 -3.16 -12.13 -14.89
C SER A 281 -3.33 -10.73 -14.34
N ALA A 282 -3.71 -9.79 -15.20
CA ALA A 282 -3.91 -8.39 -14.83
C ALA A 282 -4.97 -8.23 -13.71
N VAL A 283 -6.09 -8.94 -13.82
CA VAL A 283 -7.15 -8.92 -12.82
C VAL A 283 -6.67 -9.54 -11.50
N LEU A 284 -6.05 -10.72 -11.53
CA LEU A 284 -5.58 -11.40 -10.32
C LEU A 284 -4.48 -10.60 -9.61
N PHE A 285 -3.53 -10.05 -10.36
CA PHE A 285 -2.48 -9.21 -9.81
C PHE A 285 -3.05 -7.92 -9.20
N GLY A 286 -3.91 -7.20 -9.92
CA GLY A 286 -4.55 -5.98 -9.45
C GLY A 286 -5.40 -6.20 -8.21
N ALA A 287 -6.20 -7.27 -8.19
CA ALA A 287 -7.09 -7.60 -7.09
C ALA A 287 -6.37 -7.99 -5.79
N THR A 288 -5.07 -8.25 -5.82
CA THR A 288 -4.33 -8.81 -4.68
C THR A 288 -3.28 -7.85 -4.10
N PHE A 289 -2.52 -7.11 -4.91
CA PHE A 289 -1.31 -6.45 -4.41
C PHE A 289 -1.57 -5.36 -3.34
N ILE A 290 -2.65 -4.56 -3.44
CA ILE A 290 -3.01 -3.61 -2.38
C ILE A 290 -3.61 -4.36 -1.18
N GLY A 291 -4.38 -5.42 -1.45
CA GLY A 291 -4.99 -6.27 -0.43
C GLY A 291 -3.95 -6.96 0.45
N VAL A 292 -2.89 -7.53 -0.14
CA VAL A 292 -1.77 -8.13 0.61
C VAL A 292 -1.14 -7.12 1.56
N SER A 293 -0.88 -5.89 1.10
CA SER A 293 -0.34 -4.83 1.95
C SER A 293 -1.27 -4.51 3.13
N THR A 294 -2.58 -4.42 2.90
CA THR A 294 -3.59 -4.18 3.94
C THR A 294 -3.62 -5.32 4.96
N LEU A 295 -3.59 -6.56 4.50
CA LEU A 295 -3.60 -7.76 5.36
C LEU A 295 -2.33 -7.88 6.19
N ALA A 296 -1.16 -7.68 5.58
CA ALA A 296 0.13 -7.80 6.25
C ALA A 296 0.32 -6.72 7.32
N LEU A 297 0.02 -5.47 7.01
CA LEU A 297 0.11 -4.36 7.98
C LEU A 297 -0.93 -4.53 9.10
N GLY A 298 -2.13 -4.99 8.77
CA GLY A 298 -3.17 -5.32 9.75
C GLY A 298 -2.77 -6.47 10.69
N ALA A 299 -2.11 -7.52 10.16
CA ALA A 299 -1.58 -8.61 10.97
C ALA A 299 -0.44 -8.12 11.88
N GLY A 300 0.47 -7.29 11.35
CA GLY A 300 1.55 -6.68 12.12
C GLY A 300 1.06 -5.82 13.28
N ALA A 301 0.03 -5.01 13.05
CA ALA A 301 -0.61 -4.21 14.10
C ALA A 301 -1.26 -5.10 15.19
N HIS A 302 -1.86 -6.22 14.79
CA HIS A 302 -2.48 -7.18 15.70
C HIS A 302 -1.47 -7.87 16.62
N LEU A 303 -0.28 -8.18 16.13
CA LEU A 303 0.77 -8.83 16.92
C LEU A 303 1.32 -7.94 18.05
N ARG A 304 0.98 -6.64 18.08
CA ARG A 304 1.46 -5.67 19.09
C ARG A 304 2.99 -5.68 19.25
N PHE A 305 3.72 -6.07 18.19
CA PHE A 305 5.18 -6.05 18.20
C PHE A 305 5.68 -4.59 18.13
N PRO A 306 6.73 -4.21 18.87
CA PRO A 306 7.24 -2.86 18.86
C PRO A 306 7.59 -2.38 17.45
N ARG A 307 7.02 -1.26 17.02
CA ARG A 307 7.24 -0.67 15.69
C ARG A 307 6.92 -1.59 14.50
N ALA A 308 6.04 -2.60 14.66
CA ALA A 308 5.74 -3.60 13.65
C ALA A 308 5.44 -3.01 12.27
N VAL A 309 4.53 -2.04 12.19
CA VAL A 309 4.14 -1.40 10.93
C VAL A 309 5.32 -0.71 10.25
N ALA A 310 6.16 0.00 11.01
CA ALA A 310 7.33 0.68 10.47
C ALA A 310 8.37 -0.32 9.92
N LEU A 311 8.64 -1.39 10.66
CA LEU A 311 9.57 -2.45 10.24
C LEU A 311 9.07 -3.17 8.99
N LEU A 312 7.78 -3.55 8.96
CA LEU A 312 7.15 -4.18 7.79
C LEU A 312 7.23 -3.27 6.57
N THR A 313 6.93 -1.99 6.72
CA THR A 313 7.02 -1.01 5.63
C THR A 313 8.46 -0.86 5.14
N ALA A 314 9.43 -0.84 6.05
CA ALA A 314 10.84 -0.77 5.68
C ALA A 314 11.29 -2.03 4.92
N GLY A 315 10.97 -3.23 5.43
CA GLY A 315 11.28 -4.50 4.75
C GLY A 315 10.66 -4.57 3.36
N TYR A 316 9.38 -4.20 3.23
CA TYR A 316 8.68 -4.11 1.95
C TYR A 316 9.33 -3.14 0.97
N SER A 317 9.74 -1.96 1.45
CA SER A 317 10.42 -0.96 0.61
C SER A 317 11.80 -1.43 0.16
N VAL A 318 12.56 -2.11 1.02
CA VAL A 318 13.80 -2.78 0.65
C VAL A 318 13.54 -3.86 -0.40
N GLY A 319 12.49 -4.66 -0.22
CA GLY A 319 12.04 -5.64 -1.22
C GLY A 319 11.79 -5.01 -2.59
N GLN A 320 11.12 -3.88 -2.63
CA GLN A 320 10.85 -3.16 -3.88
C GLN A 320 12.13 -2.66 -4.59
N ILE A 321 13.15 -2.28 -3.83
CA ILE A 321 14.45 -1.88 -4.39
C ILE A 321 15.16 -3.11 -4.96
N LEU A 322 15.14 -4.22 -4.24
CA LEU A 322 15.81 -5.46 -4.64
C LEU A 322 15.15 -6.13 -5.85
N GLY A 323 13.83 -6.00 -6.01
CA GLY A 323 13.08 -6.68 -7.06
C GLY A 323 13.66 -6.47 -8.47
N PRO A 324 13.70 -5.25 -9.01
CA PRO A 324 14.25 -5.00 -10.34
C PRO A 324 15.74 -5.35 -10.46
N LEU A 325 16.52 -5.18 -9.39
CA LEU A 325 17.96 -5.53 -9.36
C LEU A 325 18.15 -7.04 -9.53
N VAL A 326 17.40 -7.85 -8.80
CA VAL A 326 17.47 -9.33 -8.87
C VAL A 326 16.92 -9.84 -10.21
N ALA A 327 15.92 -9.16 -10.78
CA ALA A 327 15.39 -9.50 -12.10
C ALA A 327 16.32 -9.10 -13.26
N SER A 328 17.14 -8.07 -13.08
CA SER A 328 17.95 -7.46 -14.16
C SER A 328 18.79 -8.46 -14.97
N PRO A 329 19.50 -9.45 -14.38
CA PRO A 329 20.24 -10.44 -15.17
C PRO A 329 19.34 -11.29 -16.09
N LEU A 330 18.11 -11.59 -15.65
CA LEU A 330 17.17 -12.42 -16.40
C LEU A 330 16.54 -11.68 -17.59
N LEU A 331 16.50 -10.34 -17.53
CA LEU A 331 15.89 -9.53 -18.58
C LEU A 331 16.63 -9.67 -19.93
N ARG A 332 17.89 -10.14 -19.93
CA ARG A 332 18.66 -10.44 -21.15
C ARG A 332 18.03 -11.61 -21.94
N HIS A 333 17.31 -12.50 -21.27
CA HIS A 333 16.64 -13.66 -21.85
C HIS A 333 15.14 -13.45 -22.07
N GLY A 334 14.64 -12.25 -21.77
CA GLY A 334 13.24 -11.86 -21.92
C GLY A 334 12.52 -11.67 -20.60
N TYR A 335 11.39 -10.97 -20.66
CA TYR A 335 10.61 -10.59 -19.48
C TYR A 335 9.84 -11.74 -18.83
N HIS A 336 9.59 -12.84 -19.57
CA HIS A 336 8.88 -14.02 -19.03
C HIS A 336 9.65 -14.67 -17.87
N GLN A 337 10.98 -14.78 -17.99
CA GLN A 337 11.81 -15.32 -16.90
C GLN A 337 11.74 -14.44 -15.64
N ALA A 338 11.69 -13.12 -15.81
CA ALA A 338 11.49 -12.20 -14.69
C ALA A 338 10.12 -12.39 -14.02
N LEU A 339 9.04 -12.65 -14.79
CA LEU A 339 7.73 -12.96 -14.21
C LEU A 339 7.72 -14.31 -13.48
N LEU A 340 8.39 -15.34 -14.00
CA LEU A 340 8.51 -16.63 -13.30
C LEU A 340 9.31 -16.50 -11.99
N LEU A 341 10.40 -15.75 -12.00
CA LEU A 341 11.13 -15.40 -10.77
C LEU A 341 10.20 -14.68 -9.78
N SER A 342 9.47 -13.67 -10.25
CA SER A 342 8.49 -12.90 -9.47
C SER A 342 7.46 -13.81 -8.82
N ALA A 343 6.84 -14.71 -9.59
CA ALA A 343 5.87 -15.67 -9.10
C ALA A 343 6.48 -16.63 -8.05
N GLY A 344 7.69 -17.12 -8.30
CA GLY A 344 8.43 -17.97 -7.35
C GLY A 344 8.71 -17.26 -6.03
N VAL A 345 9.10 -15.99 -6.07
CA VAL A 345 9.34 -15.18 -4.87
C VAL A 345 8.04 -14.91 -4.11
N VAL A 346 6.92 -14.61 -4.81
CA VAL A 346 5.60 -14.44 -4.16
C VAL A 346 5.11 -15.78 -3.58
N LEU A 347 5.39 -16.90 -4.24
CA LEU A 347 5.10 -18.22 -3.67
C LEU A 347 5.93 -18.49 -2.40
N ALA A 348 7.20 -18.11 -2.37
CA ALA A 348 8.02 -18.17 -1.17
C ALA A 348 7.45 -17.25 -0.06
N ALA A 349 6.93 -16.08 -0.41
CA ALA A 349 6.20 -15.21 0.52
C ALA A 349 4.94 -15.91 1.08
N ALA A 350 4.19 -16.63 0.24
CA ALA A 350 3.04 -17.42 0.65
C ALA A 350 3.43 -18.56 1.61
N LEU A 351 4.55 -19.25 1.35
CA LEU A 351 5.08 -20.28 2.25
C LEU A 351 5.49 -19.68 3.61
N ALA A 352 6.11 -18.50 3.62
CA ALA A 352 6.41 -17.80 4.87
C ALA A 352 5.11 -17.38 5.61
N ALA A 353 4.08 -16.95 4.88
CA ALA A 353 2.76 -16.66 5.46
C ALA A 353 2.08 -17.90 6.02
N PHE A 354 2.28 -19.08 5.42
CA PHE A 354 1.77 -20.35 5.94
C PHE A 354 2.28 -20.65 7.35
N LEU A 355 3.53 -20.28 7.66
CA LEU A 355 4.08 -20.45 9.01
C LEU A 355 3.34 -19.62 10.06
N LEU A 356 2.68 -18.54 9.67
CA LEU A 356 1.84 -17.74 10.58
C LEU A 356 0.61 -18.50 11.07
N ARG A 357 0.10 -19.48 10.32
CA ARG A 357 -1.08 -20.27 10.71
C ARG A 357 -0.83 -21.11 11.96
N ILE A 358 0.44 -21.44 12.24
CA ILE A 358 0.81 -22.31 13.35
C ILE A 358 0.70 -21.53 14.67
N GLY A 359 -0.49 -21.58 15.30
CA GLY A 359 -0.76 -21.00 16.60
C GLY A 359 -0.81 -19.47 16.64
N PHE A 360 -1.16 -18.81 15.51
CA PHE A 360 -1.36 -17.35 15.48
C PHE A 360 -2.45 -16.93 16.48
N PRO A 361 -2.23 -15.88 17.27
CA PRO A 361 -3.20 -15.46 18.27
C PRO A 361 -4.47 -14.93 17.58
N HIS A 362 -5.55 -15.68 17.72
CA HIS A 362 -6.87 -15.21 17.31
C HIS A 362 -7.38 -14.32 18.45
N ALA A 363 -7.84 -13.10 18.16
CA ALA A 363 -8.58 -12.31 19.14
C ALA A 363 -9.83 -13.11 19.54
N ALA A 364 -10.00 -13.39 20.82
CA ALA A 364 -11.28 -13.87 21.31
C ALA A 364 -12.36 -12.83 20.91
N PRO A 365 -13.57 -13.24 20.48
CA PRO A 365 -14.65 -12.31 20.24
C PRO A 365 -14.88 -11.51 21.54
N GLU A 366 -14.76 -10.19 21.48
CA GLU A 366 -15.21 -9.29 22.53
C GLU A 366 -16.73 -9.49 22.62
N GLY A 367 -17.19 -10.11 23.70
CA GLY A 367 -18.61 -10.22 23.98
C GLY A 367 -19.07 -11.59 24.44
N THR A 368 -18.59 -12.06 25.57
CA THR A 368 -19.35 -12.86 26.53
C THR A 368 -18.72 -12.67 27.91
N GLU A 369 -18.77 -11.44 28.41
CA GLU A 369 -18.90 -11.29 29.85
C GLU A 369 -20.28 -11.86 30.18
N ARG A 370 -20.26 -13.09 30.63
CA ARG A 370 -21.42 -13.76 31.21
C ARG A 370 -21.97 -12.87 32.30
N ALA A 371 -23.18 -12.41 32.09
CA ALA A 371 -24.13 -12.14 33.15
C ALA A 371 -24.34 -13.47 33.91
N GLY A 372 -23.35 -13.85 34.68
CA GLY A 372 -23.40 -14.92 35.67
C GLY A 372 -23.66 -14.25 36.99
N GLY A 373 -24.94 -14.06 37.27
CA GLY A 373 -25.39 -13.64 38.58
C GLY A 373 -24.93 -14.65 39.63
N ASP A 374 -24.01 -14.22 40.46
CA ASP A 374 -23.78 -14.88 41.76
C ASP A 374 -24.62 -14.14 42.79
N HIS A 375 -25.86 -14.66 42.96
CA HIS A 375 -26.66 -14.36 44.14
C HIS A 375 -25.97 -15.00 45.34
N ARG A 376 -25.00 -14.31 45.92
CA ARG A 376 -24.63 -14.58 47.31
C ARG A 376 -25.28 -13.56 48.20
N THR A 377 -26.32 -14.02 48.86
CA THR A 377 -26.93 -13.48 50.07
C THR A 377 -25.91 -12.90 51.03
N ALA A 378 -25.90 -11.58 51.21
CA ALA A 378 -25.25 -10.94 52.33
C ALA A 378 -26.17 -10.93 53.55
N PRO A 379 -25.67 -11.18 54.75
CA PRO A 379 -26.48 -11.18 55.97
C PRO A 379 -26.81 -9.77 56.42
N GLY A 380 -27.99 -9.63 57.03
CA GLY A 380 -28.64 -8.38 57.42
C GLY A 380 -27.82 -7.42 58.25
N VAL A 381 -27.97 -6.16 57.89
CA VAL A 381 -27.65 -5.01 58.78
C VAL A 381 -28.96 -4.37 59.19
N VAL A 382 -29.16 -4.37 60.53
CA VAL A 382 -30.23 -3.76 61.26
C VAL A 382 -30.19 -2.25 61.13
N LEU A 383 -31.34 -1.62 60.76
CA LEU A 383 -31.51 -0.18 60.78
C LEU A 383 -31.93 0.26 62.20
N PRO A 384 -31.39 1.35 62.73
CA PRO A 384 -32.00 2.06 63.88
C PRO A 384 -32.97 3.13 63.37
N THR A 385 -34.18 3.05 63.83
CA THR A 385 -35.22 4.08 63.77
C THR A 385 -34.84 5.29 64.59
N GLY A 386 -34.95 6.48 64.00
CA GLY A 386 -34.78 7.76 64.69
C GLY A 386 -35.55 8.87 63.99
N SER A 387 -36.67 9.20 64.62
CA SER A 387 -37.63 10.25 64.29
C SER A 387 -37.03 11.67 64.38
N GLY A 388 -37.48 12.56 63.48
CA GLY A 388 -37.21 14.00 63.62
C GLY A 388 -37.74 14.81 62.43
N SER A 389 -38.91 15.40 62.62
CA SER A 389 -39.62 16.27 61.66
C SER A 389 -38.95 17.66 61.47
N PRO A 390 -39.37 18.42 60.44
CA PRO A 390 -38.66 19.62 59.96
C PRO A 390 -39.09 20.93 60.59
N PRO A 391 -38.47 22.03 60.24
CA PRO A 391 -39.23 23.20 59.82
C PRO A 391 -38.70 23.90 58.55
N SER A 392 -39.65 24.33 57.74
CA SER A 392 -39.60 25.44 56.79
C SER A 392 -39.92 26.75 57.47
N PRO A 393 -40.04 27.93 56.82
CA PRO A 393 -39.30 28.51 55.71
C PRO A 393 -38.79 29.93 56.01
N GLY A 394 -38.03 30.55 55.15
CA GLY A 394 -37.64 31.96 55.23
C GLY A 394 -37.36 32.58 53.86
N CYS A 395 -38.31 33.37 53.41
CA CYS A 395 -38.23 34.36 52.35
C CYS A 395 -37.24 35.49 52.66
N SER A 396 -36.70 36.05 51.62
CA SER A 396 -36.39 37.48 51.30
C SER A 396 -35.21 37.53 50.34
N ALA A 397 -35.34 37.90 49.05
CA ALA A 397 -35.59 39.26 48.50
C ALA A 397 -34.36 40.16 48.58
N GLU A 398 -34.05 40.71 47.39
CA GLU A 398 -33.28 41.96 47.08
C GLU A 398 -31.72 41.90 47.16
N ALA A 399 -31.03 42.06 46.09
CA ALA A 399 -30.66 43.21 45.27
C ALA A 399 -29.90 42.76 44.00
#